data_d3acb9790449b2d09bacf1ca0ed9d736
#
_entry.id   d3acb9790449b2d09bacf1ca0ed9d736
#
_cell.length_a   1.000
_cell.length_b   1.000
_cell.length_c   1.000
_cell.angle_alpha   90.00
_cell.angle_beta   90.00
_cell.angle_gamma   90.00
#
_symmetry.space_group_name_H-M   'P 1'
#
loop_
_entity.id
_entity.type
_entity.pdbx_description
1 polymer ?
#
loop_
_entity_poly.entity_id
_entity_poly.type
_entity_poly.pdbx_seq_one_letter_code
_entity_poly.pdbx_strand_id
1 'polypeptide(L)'
;LSAGIAVHLWLCWGSLYLLAAGVAFSSETRRPCPQSCHCNAVLLEVNCSDGQLTTVPEVLPQNSKLLNLTHNKFKTLVHEQFQTLTQLLDLDLSDNIIVIIEVEAFLGLQSLITLRLARNHLKIIHVGVFDGLPKLKLLDLSSNEILVFLDFTFRDLTALQCIKAADNDLVLISHKAFTGLSNLQELCLDCCNLTAVPTEALTQLAGLRSLHFHRLGLTTLPNYSFRQLERLKELVISHCRWLETLSGNSLFGLNLTSLTIRHCNLSAVPYIPLHHLVYLLYLDLSFNPITYIHGNLFGDLLRLQELHLVGGSLLRIEIEAFRGLAHFKLLNVSRNLLATLELGAFHSVDTLRTLGLDNNPLACDCRLLWVVRKRLYLDFVQLQGWYFLDFTEGKLPGLLTCRQPRILNRKPQEVRVDQGHTVVFYCHAEGDPVPSVTWLSPQLKPLSPIGRIRALSNGSLEVRYAQPHDSGAYLCVASNAAGNDSLPVSLHVRAFPSSSKKTFRLKGWFAFPSASPSVNGNQSIPFDVKTLLVAATIGLLSFFSSVSVCFIFMFFWSKSKGQLKHTATIAYVPRSATSSSKGGTGNFMETSRCTMKLI
;
A
#
# COMPACT_ATOMS: atom_id res chain seq x y z
N LEU A 1 77.05 -30.78 -7.98
CA LEU A 1 78.04 -30.67 -9.04
C LEU A 1 77.79 -29.41 -9.82
N SER A 2 78.44 -28.44 -9.48
CA SER A 2 79.72 -27.81 -9.90
C SER A 2 79.47 -26.81 -10.99
N ALA A 3 79.72 -25.63 -10.60
CA ALA A 3 80.85 -24.76 -10.88
C ALA A 3 80.59 -23.94 -12.11
N GLY A 4 80.88 -22.66 -12.23
CA GLY A 4 81.78 -21.75 -11.57
C GLY A 4 81.92 -20.52 -12.45
N ILE A 5 82.01 -19.41 -11.81
CA ILE A 5 83.11 -18.43 -11.87
C ILE A 5 83.49 -17.89 -13.29
N ALA A 6 83.36 -16.59 -13.58
CA ALA A 6 84.36 -15.53 -13.46
C ALA A 6 83.84 -14.31 -14.21
N VAL A 7 83.64 -13.15 -13.61
CA VAL A 7 84.53 -12.01 -13.45
C VAL A 7 85.40 -11.71 -14.67
N HIS A 8 85.18 -10.59 -15.37
CA HIS A 8 86.21 -9.56 -15.49
C HIS A 8 85.64 -8.23 -16.06
N LEU A 9 85.95 -7.19 -15.34
CA LEU A 9 85.98 -5.80 -15.76
C LEU A 9 86.78 -5.62 -17.06
N TRP A 10 86.31 -4.74 -17.93
CA TRP A 10 87.16 -3.81 -18.64
C TRP A 10 86.43 -2.46 -18.84
N LEU A 11 86.98 -1.47 -18.17
CA LEU A 11 86.82 -0.07 -18.45
C LEU A 11 87.55 0.19 -19.77
N CYS A 12 87.00 1.00 -20.67
CA CYS A 12 87.62 2.23 -21.15
C CYS A 12 86.99 2.77 -22.45
N TRP A 13 86.58 3.95 -22.39
CA TRP A 13 86.65 5.04 -23.37
C TRP A 13 86.41 4.74 -24.85
N GLY A 14 85.41 5.39 -25.36
CA GLY A 14 85.12 5.60 -26.76
C GLY A 14 84.03 6.64 -26.96
N SER A 15 84.47 7.87 -27.09
CA SER A 15 83.76 9.11 -27.29
C SER A 15 82.67 9.09 -28.37
N LEU A 16 81.68 9.89 -28.12
CA LEU A 16 80.89 10.75 -29.04
C LEU A 16 80.54 10.15 -30.42
N TYR A 17 79.29 9.86 -30.60
CA TYR A 17 78.46 10.50 -31.62
C TYR A 17 77.02 10.52 -31.17
N LEU A 18 76.57 11.68 -30.76
CA LEU A 18 75.18 12.04 -30.63
C LEU A 18 74.50 11.89 -31.99
N LEU A 19 73.64 10.92 -32.14
CA LEU A 19 72.46 11.02 -33.00
C LEU A 19 71.23 11.12 -32.11
N ALA A 20 70.84 12.36 -31.93
CA ALA A 20 69.56 12.75 -31.40
C ALA A 20 68.46 12.16 -32.31
N ALA A 21 68.03 10.91 -32.02
CA ALA A 21 66.69 10.52 -32.36
C ALA A 21 65.78 11.20 -31.32
N GLY A 22 65.30 12.34 -31.67
CA GLY A 22 64.23 13.04 -30.96
C GLY A 22 63.02 12.12 -31.01
N VAL A 23 62.87 11.29 -29.99
CA VAL A 23 61.53 10.83 -29.57
C VAL A 23 60.85 12.12 -29.10
N ALA A 24 60.13 12.74 -30.03
CA ALA A 24 59.12 13.70 -29.68
C ALA A 24 58.13 12.94 -28.76
N PHE A 25 58.36 12.99 -27.45
CA PHE A 25 57.29 12.93 -26.53
C PHE A 25 56.35 14.06 -26.96
N SER A 26 55.31 13.72 -27.67
CA SER A 26 54.16 14.58 -27.77
C SER A 26 53.81 14.90 -26.32
N SER A 27 54.25 16.03 -25.84
CA SER A 27 53.69 16.67 -24.69
C SER A 27 52.22 16.93 -25.09
N GLU A 28 51.35 15.94 -24.81
CA GLU A 28 49.97 16.30 -24.60
C GLU A 28 50.05 17.50 -23.64
N THR A 29 49.77 18.67 -24.15
CA THR A 29 49.72 19.89 -23.40
C THR A 29 48.64 19.68 -22.35
N ARG A 30 49.06 19.19 -21.15
CA ARG A 30 48.20 19.18 -19.98
C ARG A 30 47.75 20.61 -19.82
N ARG A 31 46.51 20.90 -20.19
CA ARG A 31 45.93 22.20 -19.91
C ARG A 31 46.06 22.42 -18.41
N PRO A 32 46.54 23.59 -17.97
CA PRO A 32 46.75 23.87 -16.56
C PRO A 32 45.42 23.73 -15.81
N CYS A 33 45.47 23.20 -14.60
CA CYS A 33 44.33 23.21 -13.70
C CYS A 33 43.93 24.65 -13.38
N PRO A 34 42.64 25.03 -13.44
CA PRO A 34 42.23 26.38 -13.05
C PRO A 34 42.62 26.68 -11.61
N GLN A 35 42.98 27.95 -11.30
CA GLN A 35 43.46 28.34 -9.96
C GLN A 35 42.45 28.14 -8.86
N SER A 36 41.14 28.17 -9.20
CA SER A 36 40.02 27.91 -8.28
C SER A 36 39.68 26.43 -8.11
N CYS A 37 40.44 25.52 -8.73
CA CYS A 37 40.16 24.11 -8.76
C CYS A 37 41.35 23.26 -8.31
N HIS A 38 41.06 22.05 -7.83
CA HIS A 38 42.04 21.01 -7.56
C HIS A 38 41.91 19.90 -8.59
N CYS A 39 42.97 19.58 -9.33
CA CYS A 39 42.93 18.56 -10.37
C CYS A 39 43.72 17.32 -9.95
N ASN A 40 43.09 16.18 -9.93
CA ASN A 40 43.69 14.88 -9.70
C ASN A 40 43.92 14.16 -11.05
N ALA A 41 45.15 14.14 -11.52
CA ALA A 41 45.51 13.57 -12.81
C ALA A 41 45.35 12.02 -12.85
N VAL A 42 45.41 11.34 -11.72
CA VAL A 42 45.25 9.86 -11.62
C VAL A 42 43.79 9.47 -11.72
N LEU A 43 42.93 10.18 -11.02
CA LEU A 43 41.48 9.93 -11.03
C LEU A 43 40.77 10.64 -12.20
N LEU A 44 41.47 11.49 -12.95
CA LEU A 44 40.90 12.36 -13.98
C LEU A 44 39.73 13.21 -13.42
N GLU A 45 39.89 13.68 -12.19
CA GLU A 45 38.93 14.46 -11.43
C GLU A 45 39.35 15.93 -11.37
N VAL A 46 38.38 16.80 -11.57
CA VAL A 46 38.52 18.24 -11.36
C VAL A 46 37.53 18.67 -10.32
N ASN A 47 38.03 19.08 -9.16
CA ASN A 47 37.21 19.57 -8.04
C ASN A 47 37.35 21.09 -7.93
N CYS A 48 36.28 21.81 -8.22
CA CYS A 48 36.15 23.26 -8.12
C CYS A 48 35.11 23.68 -7.08
N SER A 49 34.83 22.83 -6.09
CA SER A 49 33.85 23.14 -5.04
C SER A 49 34.32 24.38 -4.23
N ASP A 50 33.36 25.13 -3.70
CA ASP A 50 33.59 26.32 -2.87
C ASP A 50 34.44 27.43 -3.54
N GLY A 51 34.58 27.39 -4.87
CA GLY A 51 35.44 28.31 -5.65
C GLY A 51 34.85 29.70 -5.87
N GLN A 52 33.64 29.99 -5.34
CA GLN A 52 32.88 31.23 -5.59
C GLN A 52 32.65 31.52 -7.10
N LEU A 53 32.63 30.46 -7.91
CA LEU A 53 32.51 30.55 -9.36
C LEU A 53 31.07 30.98 -9.76
N THR A 54 30.99 31.84 -10.76
CA THR A 54 29.73 32.26 -11.40
C THR A 54 29.56 31.70 -12.81
N THR A 55 30.67 31.27 -13.42
CA THR A 55 30.73 30.64 -14.74
C THR A 55 31.70 29.47 -14.72
N VAL A 56 31.52 28.50 -15.61
CA VAL A 56 32.43 27.36 -15.76
C VAL A 56 33.81 27.89 -16.21
N PRO A 57 34.93 27.45 -15.59
CA PRO A 57 36.25 27.86 -16.02
C PRO A 57 36.50 27.49 -17.49
N GLU A 58 37.02 28.45 -18.28
CA GLU A 58 37.27 28.25 -19.72
C GLU A 58 38.33 27.18 -20.00
N VAL A 59 39.26 26.98 -19.06
CA VAL A 59 40.40 26.07 -19.21
C VAL A 59 40.24 24.88 -18.28
N LEU A 60 39.52 23.87 -18.74
CA LEU A 60 39.40 22.59 -18.05
C LEU A 60 40.13 21.46 -18.81
N PRO A 61 40.79 20.50 -18.14
CA PRO A 61 41.38 19.34 -18.79
C PRO A 61 40.34 18.56 -19.57
N GLN A 62 40.50 18.39 -20.88
CA GLN A 62 39.50 17.74 -21.77
C GLN A 62 39.32 16.25 -21.49
N ASN A 63 40.31 15.59 -20.87
CA ASN A 63 40.26 14.20 -20.48
C ASN A 63 39.59 13.96 -19.10
N SER A 64 39.03 15.01 -18.48
CA SER A 64 38.37 14.90 -17.19
C SER A 64 37.17 13.97 -17.27
N LYS A 65 37.03 13.08 -16.26
CA LYS A 65 35.91 12.16 -16.11
C LYS A 65 34.93 12.61 -15.02
N LEU A 66 35.44 13.28 -14.00
CA LEU A 66 34.64 13.76 -12.87
C LEU A 66 34.87 15.28 -12.77
N LEU A 67 33.77 16.04 -12.72
CA LEU A 67 33.79 17.50 -12.52
C LEU A 67 32.84 17.85 -11.38
N ASN A 68 33.42 18.33 -10.29
CA ASN A 68 32.68 18.81 -9.14
C ASN A 68 32.69 20.36 -9.14
N LEU A 69 31.50 20.94 -9.28
CA LEU A 69 31.21 22.36 -9.26
C LEU A 69 30.26 22.76 -8.12
N THR A 70 30.16 21.94 -7.08
CA THR A 70 29.27 22.16 -5.95
C THR A 70 29.64 23.40 -5.13
N HIS A 71 28.68 23.95 -4.41
CA HIS A 71 28.87 25.09 -3.48
C HIS A 71 29.48 26.33 -4.17
N ASN A 72 28.99 26.65 -5.37
CA ASN A 72 29.39 27.82 -6.13
C ASN A 72 28.22 28.83 -6.29
N LYS A 73 28.36 29.80 -7.18
CA LYS A 73 27.36 30.86 -7.42
C LYS A 73 26.84 30.85 -8.86
N PHE A 74 26.74 29.67 -9.46
CA PHE A 74 26.12 29.53 -10.78
C PHE A 74 24.66 29.94 -10.71
N LYS A 75 24.24 30.90 -11.55
CA LYS A 75 22.86 31.37 -11.63
C LYS A 75 22.16 30.90 -12.91
N THR A 76 22.92 30.88 -14.00
CA THR A 76 22.45 30.44 -15.32
C THR A 76 23.48 29.50 -15.92
N LEU A 77 23.04 28.39 -16.50
CA LEU A 77 23.87 27.56 -17.36
C LEU A 77 23.54 27.93 -18.80
N VAL A 78 24.54 28.43 -19.53
CA VAL A 78 24.38 28.87 -20.91
C VAL A 78 24.62 27.73 -21.89
N HIS A 79 24.16 27.89 -23.13
CA HIS A 79 24.33 26.88 -24.16
C HIS A 79 25.81 26.58 -24.43
N GLU A 80 26.13 25.34 -24.81
CA GLU A 80 27.47 24.85 -25.20
C GLU A 80 28.58 25.01 -24.13
N GLN A 81 28.24 25.32 -22.89
CA GLN A 81 29.20 25.63 -21.81
C GLN A 81 30.15 24.48 -21.48
N PHE A 82 29.76 23.22 -21.76
CA PHE A 82 30.53 22.01 -21.50
C PHE A 82 31.01 21.31 -22.79
N GLN A 83 30.94 21.94 -23.95
CA GLN A 83 31.13 21.33 -25.28
C GLN A 83 32.45 20.56 -25.43
N THR A 84 33.52 21.01 -24.77
CA THR A 84 34.85 20.41 -24.86
C THR A 84 35.05 19.16 -24.00
N LEU A 85 34.12 18.88 -23.05
CA LEU A 85 34.27 17.82 -22.04
C LEU A 85 33.61 16.48 -22.48
N THR A 86 33.93 16.02 -23.69
CA THR A 86 33.28 14.85 -24.31
C THR A 86 33.51 13.53 -23.58
N GLN A 87 34.51 13.43 -22.69
CA GLN A 87 34.83 12.24 -21.91
C GLN A 87 34.25 12.27 -20.49
N LEU A 88 33.57 13.36 -20.10
CA LEU A 88 33.02 13.51 -18.74
C LEU A 88 31.98 12.45 -18.47
N LEU A 89 32.08 11.80 -17.30
CA LEU A 89 31.18 10.76 -16.85
C LEU A 89 30.25 11.23 -15.72
N ASP A 90 30.74 12.11 -14.85
CA ASP A 90 30.03 12.62 -13.70
C ASP A 90 30.19 14.15 -13.61
N LEU A 91 29.06 14.85 -13.55
CA LEU A 91 28.98 16.31 -13.37
C LEU A 91 28.09 16.62 -12.17
N ASP A 92 28.69 17.27 -11.18
CA ASP A 92 27.97 17.72 -9.98
C ASP A 92 27.91 19.26 -9.93
N LEU A 93 26.69 19.78 -10.05
CA LEU A 93 26.34 21.21 -9.99
C LEU A 93 25.42 21.48 -8.77
N SER A 94 25.36 20.55 -7.82
CA SER A 94 24.52 20.71 -6.63
C SER A 94 24.99 21.89 -5.75
N ASP A 95 24.09 22.35 -4.88
CA ASP A 95 24.38 23.45 -3.94
C ASP A 95 24.86 24.74 -4.63
N ASN A 96 24.13 25.14 -5.67
CA ASN A 96 24.32 26.39 -6.38
C ASN A 96 23.07 27.29 -6.29
N ILE A 97 22.99 28.34 -7.06
CA ILE A 97 21.84 29.25 -7.16
C ILE A 97 21.24 29.22 -8.58
N ILE A 98 21.25 28.04 -9.24
CA ILE A 98 20.84 27.92 -10.64
C ILE A 98 19.31 28.09 -10.73
N VAL A 99 18.90 29.10 -11.51
CA VAL A 99 17.47 29.40 -11.78
C VAL A 99 17.09 28.98 -13.20
N ILE A 100 18.03 29.12 -14.15
CA ILE A 100 17.81 28.89 -15.58
C ILE A 100 18.88 27.97 -16.13
N ILE A 101 18.46 26.98 -16.90
CA ILE A 101 19.33 26.19 -17.78
C ILE A 101 18.83 26.41 -19.20
N GLU A 102 19.69 26.95 -20.04
CA GLU A 102 19.37 27.18 -21.45
C GLU A 102 19.29 25.87 -22.23
N VAL A 103 18.59 25.90 -23.35
CA VAL A 103 18.53 24.76 -24.27
C VAL A 103 19.95 24.45 -24.74
N GLU A 104 20.29 23.15 -24.87
CA GLU A 104 21.61 22.68 -25.27
C GLU A 104 22.77 23.07 -24.30
N ALA A 105 22.49 23.47 -23.05
CA ALA A 105 23.51 23.78 -22.05
C ALA A 105 24.49 22.63 -21.80
N PHE A 106 24.05 21.39 -21.97
CA PHE A 106 24.84 20.17 -21.77
C PHE A 106 25.36 19.56 -23.09
N LEU A 107 25.27 20.30 -24.20
CA LEU A 107 25.77 19.84 -25.50
C LEU A 107 27.26 19.49 -25.42
N GLY A 108 27.65 18.35 -26.00
CA GLY A 108 29.03 17.85 -25.96
C GLY A 108 29.27 16.78 -24.87
N LEU A 109 28.45 16.68 -23.85
CA LEU A 109 28.61 15.70 -22.76
C LEU A 109 28.13 14.26 -23.15
N GLN A 110 28.59 13.79 -24.30
CA GLN A 110 28.11 12.50 -24.90
C GLN A 110 28.43 11.25 -24.07
N SER A 111 29.35 11.33 -23.11
CA SER A 111 29.73 10.24 -22.24
C SER A 111 29.13 10.33 -20.84
N LEU A 112 28.37 11.39 -20.53
CA LEU A 112 27.87 11.64 -19.18
C LEU A 112 26.93 10.55 -18.72
N ILE A 113 27.21 10.02 -17.52
CA ILE A 113 26.44 8.98 -16.86
C ILE A 113 25.62 9.55 -15.71
N THR A 114 26.17 10.50 -14.97
CA THR A 114 25.56 11.11 -13.81
C THR A 114 25.54 12.62 -13.93
N LEU A 115 24.35 13.21 -13.74
CA LEU A 115 24.16 14.66 -13.64
C LEU A 115 23.43 14.98 -12.32
N ARG A 116 24.06 15.79 -11.47
CA ARG A 116 23.46 16.28 -10.24
C ARG A 116 23.25 17.79 -10.31
N LEU A 117 21.99 18.18 -10.07
CA LEU A 117 21.50 19.57 -10.05
C LEU A 117 20.72 19.83 -8.74
N ALA A 118 20.97 19.02 -7.71
CA ALA A 118 20.24 19.09 -6.45
C ALA A 118 20.55 20.40 -5.70
N ARG A 119 19.59 20.85 -4.87
CA ARG A 119 19.72 22.06 -4.04
C ARG A 119 20.10 23.30 -4.87
N ASN A 120 19.25 23.61 -5.85
CA ASN A 120 19.28 24.79 -6.68
C ASN A 120 17.91 25.52 -6.62
N HIS A 121 17.66 26.46 -7.52
CA HIS A 121 16.42 27.25 -7.59
C HIS A 121 15.68 27.06 -8.92
N LEU A 122 15.77 25.87 -9.51
CA LEU A 122 15.09 25.56 -10.78
C LEU A 122 13.57 25.53 -10.57
N LYS A 123 12.82 26.31 -11.38
CA LYS A 123 11.33 26.34 -11.33
C LYS A 123 10.69 25.61 -12.49
N ILE A 124 11.29 25.66 -13.64
CA ILE A 124 10.82 25.02 -14.87
C ILE A 124 12.04 24.48 -15.62
N ILE A 125 11.92 23.29 -16.17
CA ILE A 125 12.89 22.70 -17.08
C ILE A 125 12.27 22.74 -18.48
N HIS A 126 12.89 23.49 -19.38
CA HIS A 126 12.42 23.59 -20.76
C HIS A 126 12.76 22.34 -21.57
N VAL A 127 11.95 22.05 -22.57
CA VAL A 127 12.23 20.98 -23.54
C VAL A 127 13.52 21.28 -24.27
N GLY A 128 14.39 20.27 -24.45
CA GLY A 128 15.71 20.45 -25.11
C GLY A 128 16.86 20.75 -24.14
N VAL A 129 16.61 21.03 -22.87
CA VAL A 129 17.68 21.28 -21.87
C VAL A 129 18.63 20.10 -21.74
N PHE A 130 18.13 18.87 -21.84
CA PHE A 130 18.90 17.64 -21.70
C PHE A 130 19.29 17.00 -23.03
N ASP A 131 19.16 17.73 -24.14
CA ASP A 131 19.60 17.27 -25.44
C ASP A 131 21.11 17.01 -25.43
N GLY A 132 21.57 15.98 -26.13
CA GLY A 132 22.97 15.60 -26.16
C GLY A 132 23.49 14.73 -25.01
N LEU A 133 22.61 14.19 -24.15
CA LEU A 133 22.96 13.28 -23.03
C LEU A 133 22.53 11.82 -23.26
N PRO A 134 22.96 11.13 -24.32
CA PRO A 134 22.44 9.81 -24.70
C PRO A 134 22.81 8.69 -23.74
N LYS A 135 23.83 8.86 -22.88
CA LYS A 135 24.31 7.85 -21.93
C LYS A 135 23.94 8.15 -20.48
N LEU A 136 23.18 9.22 -20.22
CA LEU A 136 22.81 9.60 -18.85
C LEU A 136 21.96 8.50 -18.20
N LYS A 137 22.39 8.05 -17.02
CA LYS A 137 21.70 7.02 -16.24
C LYS A 137 21.07 7.57 -14.97
N LEU A 138 21.67 8.56 -14.36
CA LEU A 138 21.18 9.20 -13.14
C LEU A 138 21.05 10.70 -13.34
N LEU A 139 19.86 11.23 -13.04
CA LEU A 139 19.54 12.65 -13.00
C LEU A 139 18.99 12.99 -11.62
N ASP A 140 19.69 13.89 -10.90
CA ASP A 140 19.25 14.36 -9.60
C ASP A 140 18.82 15.83 -9.68
N LEU A 141 17.53 16.05 -9.49
CA LEU A 141 16.84 17.35 -9.48
C LEU A 141 16.28 17.67 -8.09
N SER A 142 16.69 16.95 -7.06
CA SER A 142 16.11 17.06 -5.71
C SER A 142 16.35 18.44 -5.10
N SER A 143 15.46 18.86 -4.20
CA SER A 143 15.55 20.13 -3.46
C SER A 143 15.73 21.34 -4.40
N ASN A 144 14.80 21.46 -5.34
CA ASN A 144 14.62 22.60 -6.21
C ASN A 144 13.22 23.23 -5.99
N GLU A 145 12.83 24.17 -6.83
CA GLU A 145 11.52 24.84 -6.80
C GLU A 145 10.68 24.45 -8.03
N ILE A 146 10.87 23.23 -8.58
CA ILE A 146 10.24 22.78 -9.81
C ILE A 146 8.71 22.62 -9.59
N LEU A 147 7.92 23.35 -10.39
CA LEU A 147 6.45 23.38 -10.31
C LEU A 147 5.79 22.35 -11.22
N VAL A 148 6.38 22.07 -12.39
CA VAL A 148 5.79 21.23 -13.42
C VAL A 148 6.84 20.51 -14.23
N PHE A 149 6.58 19.24 -14.58
CA PHE A 149 7.26 18.58 -15.70
C PHE A 149 6.39 18.69 -16.94
N LEU A 150 6.91 19.37 -17.96
CA LEU A 150 6.23 19.60 -19.24
C LEU A 150 6.28 18.35 -20.13
N ASP A 151 5.44 18.32 -21.16
CA ASP A 151 5.52 17.29 -22.20
C ASP A 151 6.91 17.24 -22.81
N PHE A 152 7.46 16.05 -22.98
CA PHE A 152 8.76 15.78 -23.60
C PHE A 152 9.99 16.35 -22.87
N THR A 153 9.89 16.78 -21.61
CA THR A 153 11.02 17.32 -20.82
C THR A 153 12.23 16.37 -20.81
N PHE A 154 12.00 15.05 -20.77
CA PHE A 154 13.06 14.04 -20.66
C PHE A 154 13.20 13.19 -21.93
N ARG A 155 12.66 13.61 -23.09
CA ARG A 155 12.49 12.80 -24.30
C ARG A 155 13.76 12.10 -24.78
N ASP A 156 14.91 12.79 -24.71
CA ASP A 156 16.17 12.33 -25.31
C ASP A 156 17.03 11.51 -24.33
N LEU A 157 16.59 11.38 -23.07
CA LEU A 157 17.30 10.63 -22.03
C LEU A 157 17.01 9.12 -22.09
N THR A 158 17.22 8.49 -23.25
CA THR A 158 16.82 7.09 -23.50
C THR A 158 17.54 6.06 -22.64
N ALA A 159 18.76 6.36 -22.13
CA ALA A 159 19.52 5.49 -21.24
C ALA A 159 19.21 5.68 -19.75
N LEU A 160 18.34 6.66 -19.40
CA LEU A 160 18.11 7.05 -18.01
C LEU A 160 17.48 5.92 -17.20
N GLN A 161 18.05 5.65 -16.02
CA GLN A 161 17.64 4.59 -15.11
C GLN A 161 17.02 5.11 -13.81
N CYS A 162 17.48 6.28 -13.34
CA CYS A 162 17.03 6.86 -12.08
C CYS A 162 16.78 8.37 -12.23
N ILE A 163 15.60 8.83 -11.82
CA ILE A 163 15.27 10.25 -11.62
C ILE A 163 15.00 10.47 -10.14
N LYS A 164 15.75 11.39 -9.53
CA LYS A 164 15.48 11.93 -8.20
C LYS A 164 14.92 13.33 -8.36
N ALA A 165 13.68 13.54 -7.91
CA ALA A 165 13.01 14.84 -7.96
C ALA A 165 12.33 15.15 -6.61
N ALA A 166 12.88 14.60 -5.53
CA ALA A 166 12.38 14.83 -4.19
C ALA A 166 12.50 16.30 -3.76
N ASP A 167 11.62 16.72 -2.85
CA ASP A 167 11.67 18.06 -2.24
C ASP A 167 11.60 19.18 -3.30
N ASN A 168 10.53 19.13 -4.12
CA ASN A 168 10.19 20.13 -5.13
C ASN A 168 8.74 20.62 -4.92
N ASP A 169 8.43 21.79 -5.49
CA ASP A 169 7.07 22.35 -5.49
C ASP A 169 6.15 21.72 -6.55
N LEU A 170 6.47 20.51 -7.01
CA LEU A 170 5.84 19.86 -8.16
C LEU A 170 4.35 19.57 -7.90
N VAL A 171 3.49 20.29 -8.63
CA VAL A 171 2.01 20.14 -8.55
C VAL A 171 1.43 19.38 -9.74
N LEU A 172 2.15 19.34 -10.87
CA LEU A 172 1.67 18.72 -12.10
C LEU A 172 2.81 18.02 -12.86
N ILE A 173 2.51 16.82 -13.36
CA ILE A 173 3.34 16.11 -14.34
C ILE A 173 2.48 15.92 -15.58
N SER A 174 2.86 16.52 -16.69
CA SER A 174 2.15 16.42 -17.96
C SER A 174 2.14 14.98 -18.49
N HIS A 175 1.10 14.62 -19.20
CA HIS A 175 0.86 13.23 -19.64
C HIS A 175 1.98 12.64 -20.53
N LYS A 176 2.77 13.47 -21.23
CA LYS A 176 3.91 13.06 -22.06
C LYS A 176 5.27 13.46 -21.44
N ALA A 177 5.32 13.84 -20.17
CA ALA A 177 6.56 14.28 -19.54
C ALA A 177 7.66 13.21 -19.59
N PHE A 178 7.30 11.95 -19.40
CA PHE A 178 8.24 10.83 -19.35
C PHE A 178 8.38 10.06 -20.68
N THR A 179 7.92 10.65 -21.78
CA THR A 179 8.10 10.04 -23.11
C THR A 179 9.58 9.85 -23.42
N GLY A 180 9.97 8.65 -23.88
CA GLY A 180 11.36 8.30 -24.18
C GLY A 180 12.10 7.56 -23.06
N LEU A 181 11.59 7.58 -21.82
CA LEU A 181 12.24 6.96 -20.66
C LEU A 181 11.98 5.45 -20.54
N SER A 182 12.22 4.69 -21.60
CA SER A 182 11.94 3.24 -21.64
C SER A 182 12.79 2.41 -20.66
N ASN A 183 13.96 2.93 -20.26
CA ASN A 183 14.90 2.27 -19.36
C ASN A 183 14.82 2.73 -17.90
N LEU A 184 13.89 3.65 -17.56
CA LEU A 184 13.76 4.14 -16.20
C LEU A 184 13.35 3.02 -15.26
N GLN A 185 14.10 2.84 -14.17
CA GLN A 185 13.90 1.80 -13.16
C GLN A 185 13.44 2.37 -11.82
N GLU A 186 13.85 3.59 -11.49
CA GLU A 186 13.56 4.26 -10.24
C GLU A 186 13.08 5.70 -10.48
N LEU A 187 11.97 6.07 -9.84
CA LEU A 187 11.42 7.42 -9.84
C LEU A 187 11.08 7.81 -8.40
N CYS A 188 11.74 8.85 -7.90
CA CYS A 188 11.52 9.41 -6.58
C CYS A 188 10.84 10.78 -6.71
N LEU A 189 9.62 10.91 -6.17
CA LEU A 189 8.80 12.12 -6.15
C LEU A 189 8.46 12.54 -4.72
N ASP A 190 9.34 12.25 -3.78
CA ASP A 190 9.13 12.48 -2.36
C ASP A 190 8.99 13.97 -2.04
N CYS A 191 8.17 14.31 -1.06
CA CYS A 191 7.99 15.70 -0.60
C CYS A 191 7.61 16.70 -1.71
N CYS A 192 6.86 16.26 -2.72
CA CYS A 192 6.28 17.12 -3.73
C CYS A 192 4.85 17.54 -3.38
N ASN A 193 4.31 18.54 -4.08
CA ASN A 193 2.94 19.05 -3.85
C ASN A 193 1.87 18.34 -4.70
N LEU A 194 2.14 17.10 -5.15
CA LEU A 194 1.18 16.30 -5.91
C LEU A 194 0.00 15.89 -5.04
N THR A 195 -1.21 16.17 -5.49
CA THR A 195 -2.47 15.80 -4.83
C THR A 195 -3.14 14.56 -5.41
N ALA A 196 -2.68 14.12 -6.58
CA ALA A 196 -3.17 12.91 -7.26
C ALA A 196 -2.01 12.17 -7.93
N VAL A 197 -2.18 10.86 -8.15
CA VAL A 197 -1.23 10.05 -8.89
C VAL A 197 -1.24 10.49 -10.36
N PRO A 198 -0.08 10.80 -10.98
CA PRO A 198 0.01 11.21 -12.38
C PRO A 198 -0.11 10.00 -13.32
N THR A 199 -1.26 9.32 -13.30
CA THR A 199 -1.49 8.02 -13.95
C THR A 199 -1.08 8.01 -15.42
N GLU A 200 -1.48 9.04 -16.18
CA GLU A 200 -1.22 9.08 -17.64
C GLU A 200 0.28 9.23 -17.94
N ALA A 201 1.00 10.01 -17.15
CA ALA A 201 2.45 10.14 -17.30
C ALA A 201 3.17 8.84 -16.95
N LEU A 202 2.75 8.16 -15.87
CA LEU A 202 3.33 6.89 -15.44
C LEU A 202 3.19 5.78 -16.49
N THR A 203 2.17 5.82 -17.36
CA THR A 203 2.00 4.80 -18.43
C THR A 203 3.19 4.74 -19.39
N GLN A 204 4.02 5.76 -19.47
CA GLN A 204 5.22 5.80 -20.32
C GLN A 204 6.39 4.99 -19.72
N LEU A 205 6.32 4.62 -18.44
CA LEU A 205 7.43 4.06 -17.67
C LEU A 205 7.35 2.54 -17.54
N ALA A 206 7.18 1.81 -18.63
CA ALA A 206 7.06 0.35 -18.64
C ALA A 206 8.27 -0.40 -18.03
N GLY A 207 9.44 0.26 -17.93
CA GLY A 207 10.66 -0.26 -17.32
C GLY A 207 10.74 -0.13 -15.81
N LEU A 208 9.84 0.66 -15.17
CA LEU A 208 9.93 1.06 -13.78
C LEU A 208 9.87 -0.13 -12.82
N ARG A 209 10.81 -0.18 -11.87
CA ARG A 209 10.93 -1.25 -10.87
C ARG A 209 10.62 -0.78 -9.45
N SER A 210 10.95 0.46 -9.13
CA SER A 210 10.69 1.07 -7.82
C SER A 210 10.06 2.44 -7.99
N LEU A 211 9.00 2.71 -7.20
CA LEU A 211 8.27 3.98 -7.19
C LEU A 211 8.01 4.40 -5.75
N HIS A 212 8.47 5.60 -5.40
CA HIS A 212 8.35 6.15 -4.06
C HIS A 212 7.47 7.40 -4.06
N PHE A 213 6.51 7.42 -3.14
CA PHE A 213 5.65 8.54 -2.81
C PHE A 213 5.73 8.82 -1.32
N HIS A 214 6.53 9.78 -0.92
CA HIS A 214 6.70 10.18 0.46
C HIS A 214 6.20 11.62 0.67
N ARG A 215 5.35 11.83 1.68
CA ARG A 215 4.80 13.15 2.04
C ARG A 215 4.06 13.87 0.89
N LEU A 216 3.32 13.13 0.08
CA LEU A 216 2.46 13.70 -0.95
C LEU A 216 1.06 14.01 -0.41
N GLY A 217 0.35 14.93 -1.06
CA GLY A 217 -1.02 15.33 -0.74
C GLY A 217 -2.11 14.37 -1.23
N LEU A 218 -1.78 13.08 -1.47
CA LEU A 218 -2.72 12.09 -1.99
C LEU A 218 -3.87 11.83 -1.01
N THR A 219 -5.10 11.84 -1.49
CA THR A 219 -6.30 11.51 -0.69
C THR A 219 -6.82 10.11 -0.97
N THR A 220 -6.69 9.64 -2.20
CA THR A 220 -7.10 8.32 -2.64
C THR A 220 -6.22 7.82 -3.78
N LEU A 221 -6.17 6.49 -3.97
CA LEU A 221 -5.61 5.87 -5.17
C LEU A 221 -6.77 5.45 -6.09
N PRO A 222 -6.99 6.12 -7.23
CA PRO A 222 -8.02 5.75 -8.20
C PRO A 222 -7.82 4.37 -8.82
N ASN A 223 -8.86 3.84 -9.46
CA ASN A 223 -8.73 2.61 -10.25
C ASN A 223 -7.68 2.78 -11.36
N TYR A 224 -6.89 1.75 -11.57
CA TYR A 224 -5.85 1.69 -12.62
C TYR A 224 -4.78 2.76 -12.52
N SER A 225 -4.49 3.26 -11.29
CA SER A 225 -3.48 4.30 -11.04
C SER A 225 -2.10 3.96 -11.57
N PHE A 226 -1.76 2.69 -11.63
CA PHE A 226 -0.43 2.19 -12.02
C PHE A 226 -0.51 1.24 -13.23
N ARG A 227 -1.53 1.36 -14.06
CA ARG A 227 -1.65 0.54 -15.26
C ARG A 227 -0.39 0.61 -16.12
N GLN A 228 -0.01 -0.48 -16.76
CA GLN A 228 1.20 -0.63 -17.58
C GLN A 228 2.54 -0.67 -16.84
N LEU A 229 2.57 -0.53 -15.50
CA LEU A 229 3.78 -0.72 -14.71
C LEU A 229 4.01 -2.20 -14.34
N GLU A 230 3.97 -3.09 -15.31
CA GLU A 230 4.04 -4.55 -15.10
C GLU A 230 5.36 -5.01 -14.47
N ARG A 231 6.44 -4.22 -14.66
CA ARG A 231 7.76 -4.50 -14.09
C ARG A 231 7.98 -3.93 -12.70
N LEU A 232 7.01 -3.18 -12.17
CA LEU A 232 7.11 -2.62 -10.83
C LEU A 232 7.18 -3.73 -9.78
N LYS A 233 8.24 -3.71 -8.97
CA LYS A 233 8.47 -4.68 -7.89
C LYS A 233 8.27 -4.08 -6.52
N GLU A 234 8.52 -2.80 -6.38
CA GLU A 234 8.44 -2.09 -5.14
C GLU A 234 7.60 -0.82 -5.29
N LEU A 235 6.60 -0.67 -4.45
CA LEU A 235 5.79 0.55 -4.32
C LEU A 235 5.81 0.99 -2.85
N VAL A 236 6.32 2.19 -2.61
CA VAL A 236 6.39 2.80 -1.27
C VAL A 236 5.53 4.05 -1.25
N ILE A 237 4.50 4.05 -0.41
CA ILE A 237 3.64 5.20 -0.13
C ILE A 237 3.73 5.48 1.36
N SER A 238 4.34 6.60 1.73
CA SER A 238 4.59 6.87 3.14
C SER A 238 4.37 8.34 3.50
N HIS A 239 3.87 8.56 4.74
CA HIS A 239 3.56 9.90 5.27
C HIS A 239 2.55 10.69 4.43
N CYS A 240 1.75 10.03 3.59
CA CYS A 240 0.64 10.62 2.86
C CYS A 240 -0.59 10.70 3.79
N ARG A 241 -0.62 11.69 4.67
CA ARG A 241 -1.57 11.79 5.80
C ARG A 241 -3.04 11.90 5.39
N TRP A 242 -3.30 12.24 4.15
CA TRP A 242 -4.65 12.39 3.60
C TRP A 242 -5.13 11.14 2.85
N LEU A 243 -4.27 10.11 2.70
CA LEU A 243 -4.63 8.89 2.00
C LEU A 243 -5.51 8.01 2.90
N GLU A 244 -6.81 8.01 2.64
CA GLU A 244 -7.81 7.27 3.41
C GLU A 244 -8.27 5.99 2.73
N THR A 245 -8.31 5.99 1.39
CA THR A 245 -8.89 4.89 0.63
C THR A 245 -8.10 4.54 -0.61
N LEU A 246 -8.15 3.25 -0.96
CA LEU A 246 -7.68 2.71 -2.22
C LEU A 246 -8.90 2.16 -2.98
N SER A 247 -9.08 2.59 -4.24
CA SER A 247 -10.12 2.02 -5.10
C SER A 247 -9.83 0.54 -5.41
N GLY A 248 -10.87 -0.26 -5.64
CA GLY A 248 -10.75 -1.71 -5.75
C GLY A 248 -9.75 -2.19 -6.81
N ASN A 249 -9.63 -1.50 -7.93
CA ASN A 249 -8.68 -1.81 -9.01
C ASN A 249 -7.45 -0.88 -9.03
N SER A 250 -7.13 -0.18 -7.94
CA SER A 250 -6.01 0.76 -7.90
C SER A 250 -4.65 0.08 -8.12
N LEU A 251 -4.50 -1.16 -7.65
CA LEU A 251 -3.27 -1.98 -7.78
C LEU A 251 -3.38 -3.07 -8.85
N PHE A 252 -4.43 -3.02 -9.67
CA PHE A 252 -4.68 -4.00 -10.73
C PHE A 252 -3.54 -4.02 -11.77
N GLY A 253 -3.08 -5.20 -12.15
CA GLY A 253 -2.02 -5.41 -13.15
C GLY A 253 -0.60 -5.29 -12.62
N LEU A 254 -0.40 -4.98 -11.33
CA LEU A 254 0.91 -4.91 -10.72
C LEU A 254 1.45 -6.28 -10.30
N ASN A 255 2.75 -6.51 -10.53
CA ASN A 255 3.48 -7.70 -10.12
C ASN A 255 4.46 -7.40 -8.95
N LEU A 256 3.93 -6.71 -7.91
CA LEU A 256 4.72 -6.29 -6.75
C LEU A 256 5.24 -7.48 -5.95
N THR A 257 6.47 -7.34 -5.47
CA THR A 257 7.06 -8.20 -4.44
C THR A 257 7.08 -7.51 -3.08
N SER A 258 7.09 -6.18 -3.05
CA SER A 258 7.09 -5.36 -1.85
C SER A 258 6.08 -4.21 -1.98
N LEU A 259 5.23 -4.05 -0.98
CA LEU A 259 4.29 -2.94 -0.86
C LEU A 259 4.38 -2.34 0.54
N THR A 260 4.64 -1.05 0.59
CA THR A 260 4.63 -0.27 1.82
C THR A 260 3.62 0.87 1.70
N ILE A 261 2.62 0.90 2.61
CA ILE A 261 1.68 2.02 2.77
C ILE A 261 1.64 2.37 4.25
N ARG A 262 2.53 3.26 4.69
CA ARG A 262 2.71 3.56 6.11
C ARG A 262 2.60 5.04 6.45
N HIS A 263 2.25 5.34 7.72
CA HIS A 263 2.01 6.73 8.17
C HIS A 263 0.99 7.47 7.28
N CYS A 264 -0.04 6.74 6.85
CA CYS A 264 -1.20 7.26 6.12
C CYS A 264 -2.44 7.27 7.02
N ASN A 265 -3.64 7.38 6.45
CA ASN A 265 -4.90 7.43 7.19
C ASN A 265 -5.84 6.26 6.88
N LEU A 266 -5.27 5.07 6.59
CA LEU A 266 -6.08 3.87 6.32
C LEU A 266 -6.73 3.36 7.60
N SER A 267 -8.05 3.40 7.69
CA SER A 267 -8.81 2.90 8.85
C SER A 267 -9.05 1.38 8.82
N ALA A 268 -8.87 0.76 7.66
CA ALA A 268 -9.00 -0.69 7.46
C ALA A 268 -7.96 -1.18 6.45
N VAL A 269 -7.67 -2.48 6.48
CA VAL A 269 -6.82 -3.13 5.46
C VAL A 269 -7.54 -3.05 4.11
N PRO A 270 -6.89 -2.52 3.06
CA PRO A 270 -7.49 -2.38 1.72
C PRO A 270 -7.49 -3.72 0.98
N TYR A 271 -8.31 -4.69 1.41
CA TYR A 271 -8.26 -6.08 0.94
C TYR A 271 -8.60 -6.22 -0.57
N ILE A 272 -9.56 -5.43 -1.10
CA ILE A 272 -9.96 -5.52 -2.51
C ILE A 272 -8.79 -5.19 -3.46
N PRO A 273 -8.08 -4.04 -3.33
CA PRO A 273 -6.89 -3.80 -4.13
C PRO A 273 -5.76 -4.80 -3.89
N LEU A 274 -5.58 -5.28 -2.66
CA LEU A 274 -4.53 -6.25 -2.34
C LEU A 274 -4.74 -7.61 -3.00
N HIS A 275 -5.99 -8.04 -3.22
CA HIS A 275 -6.35 -9.28 -3.90
C HIS A 275 -5.63 -9.50 -5.24
N HIS A 276 -5.26 -8.43 -5.95
CA HIS A 276 -4.56 -8.51 -7.23
C HIS A 276 -3.05 -8.85 -7.11
N LEU A 277 -2.48 -8.78 -5.90
CA LEU A 277 -1.02 -8.83 -5.69
C LEU A 277 -0.51 -10.24 -5.34
N VAL A 278 -0.74 -11.20 -6.22
CA VAL A 278 -0.43 -12.63 -6.01
C VAL A 278 1.07 -12.96 -5.84
N TYR A 279 1.97 -12.04 -6.19
CA TYR A 279 3.43 -12.19 -6.05
C TYR A 279 4.00 -11.51 -4.81
N LEU A 280 3.15 -10.88 -3.98
CA LEU A 280 3.59 -10.08 -2.83
C LEU A 280 4.27 -10.97 -1.78
N LEU A 281 5.47 -10.55 -1.36
CA LEU A 281 6.27 -11.21 -0.32
C LEU A 281 6.29 -10.39 0.97
N TYR A 282 6.31 -9.07 0.84
CA TYR A 282 6.42 -8.10 1.93
C TYR A 282 5.29 -7.09 1.88
N LEU A 283 4.60 -6.91 3.00
CA LEU A 283 3.52 -5.93 3.17
C LEU A 283 3.72 -5.14 4.46
N ASP A 284 3.89 -3.83 4.34
CA ASP A 284 3.95 -2.91 5.49
C ASP A 284 2.79 -1.91 5.45
N LEU A 285 1.89 -2.03 6.43
CA LEU A 285 0.75 -1.13 6.66
C LEU A 285 0.89 -0.39 8.01
N SER A 286 2.10 -0.28 8.54
CA SER A 286 2.38 0.30 9.85
C SER A 286 2.00 1.78 9.94
N PHE A 287 1.69 2.22 11.16
CA PHE A 287 1.31 3.61 11.48
C PHE A 287 0.09 4.11 10.70
N ASN A 288 -0.88 3.21 10.47
CA ASN A 288 -2.22 3.52 9.99
C ASN A 288 -3.24 3.26 11.11
N PRO A 289 -4.37 3.96 11.17
CA PRO A 289 -5.40 3.75 12.20
C PRO A 289 -6.26 2.50 11.96
N ILE A 290 -5.64 1.40 11.52
CA ILE A 290 -6.32 0.11 11.30
C ILE A 290 -6.70 -0.48 12.64
N THR A 291 -8.00 -0.83 12.81
CA THR A 291 -8.54 -1.31 14.07
C THR A 291 -8.80 -2.81 14.13
N TYR A 292 -9.15 -3.44 13.01
CA TYR A 292 -9.52 -4.85 12.94
C TYR A 292 -8.87 -5.57 11.77
N ILE A 293 -8.51 -6.84 11.99
CA ILE A 293 -8.18 -7.81 10.94
C ILE A 293 -9.23 -8.90 10.98
N HIS A 294 -10.06 -8.96 9.93
CA HIS A 294 -11.11 -9.95 9.79
C HIS A 294 -10.57 -11.32 9.32
N GLY A 295 -11.36 -12.37 9.50
CA GLY A 295 -10.99 -13.71 9.05
C GLY A 295 -10.78 -13.77 7.53
N ASN A 296 -9.74 -14.49 7.10
CA ASN A 296 -9.36 -14.72 5.70
C ASN A 296 -9.07 -13.46 4.85
N LEU A 297 -8.69 -12.36 5.51
CA LEU A 297 -8.48 -11.07 4.83
C LEU A 297 -7.31 -11.08 3.83
N PHE A 298 -6.30 -11.91 4.09
CA PHE A 298 -5.08 -12.01 3.28
C PHE A 298 -5.03 -13.30 2.43
N GLY A 299 -6.15 -14.04 2.32
CA GLY A 299 -6.18 -15.39 1.75
C GLY A 299 -5.67 -15.50 0.31
N ASP A 300 -5.68 -14.40 -0.46
CA ASP A 300 -5.21 -14.36 -1.85
C ASP A 300 -3.69 -14.08 -1.96
N LEU A 301 -3.06 -13.62 -0.87
CA LEU A 301 -1.64 -13.31 -0.83
C LEU A 301 -0.79 -14.57 -0.50
N LEU A 302 -0.94 -15.62 -1.29
CA LEU A 302 -0.38 -16.95 -1.03
C LEU A 302 1.15 -16.97 -0.84
N ARG A 303 1.86 -15.98 -1.34
CA ARG A 303 3.33 -15.86 -1.26
C ARG A 303 3.80 -14.96 -0.14
N LEU A 304 2.89 -14.31 0.60
CA LEU A 304 3.25 -13.35 1.64
C LEU A 304 4.14 -14.01 2.71
N GLN A 305 5.28 -13.39 2.98
CA GLN A 305 6.24 -13.85 3.98
C GLN A 305 6.27 -12.94 5.21
N GLU A 306 6.14 -11.64 5.00
CA GLU A 306 6.26 -10.64 6.05
C GLU A 306 5.10 -9.66 6.03
N LEU A 307 4.49 -9.45 7.20
CA LEU A 307 3.43 -8.48 7.42
C LEU A 307 3.76 -7.60 8.61
N HIS A 308 3.79 -6.30 8.38
CA HIS A 308 4.01 -5.28 9.39
C HIS A 308 2.77 -4.40 9.56
N LEU A 309 2.30 -4.29 10.81
CA LEU A 309 1.16 -3.48 11.25
C LEU A 309 1.52 -2.78 12.56
N VAL A 310 2.71 -2.17 12.61
CA VAL A 310 3.28 -1.57 13.82
C VAL A 310 2.69 -0.19 14.08
N GLY A 311 2.46 0.16 15.34
CA GLY A 311 2.16 1.55 15.74
C GLY A 311 0.82 2.08 15.23
N GLY A 312 -0.16 1.20 15.09
CA GLY A 312 -1.52 1.52 14.68
C GLY A 312 -2.51 1.59 15.85
N SER A 313 -3.76 1.27 15.54
CA SER A 313 -4.87 1.22 16.52
C SER A 313 -5.52 -0.17 16.57
N LEU A 314 -4.76 -1.24 16.25
CA LEU A 314 -5.29 -2.57 16.11
C LEU A 314 -5.79 -3.11 17.44
N LEU A 315 -7.10 -3.37 17.52
CA LEU A 315 -7.79 -3.84 18.72
C LEU A 315 -7.96 -5.36 18.71
N ARG A 316 -8.18 -5.95 17.54
CA ARG A 316 -8.49 -7.37 17.42
C ARG A 316 -8.03 -7.96 16.10
N ILE A 317 -7.56 -9.21 16.18
CA ILE A 317 -7.30 -10.12 15.06
C ILE A 317 -8.28 -11.29 15.19
N GLU A 318 -9.09 -11.52 14.18
CA GLU A 318 -10.11 -12.56 14.21
C GLU A 318 -9.51 -13.94 13.93
N ILE A 319 -10.30 -14.97 14.26
CA ILE A 319 -9.99 -16.37 13.96
C ILE A 319 -9.82 -16.51 12.43
N GLU A 320 -8.86 -17.34 12.01
CA GLU A 320 -8.50 -17.58 10.60
C GLU A 320 -8.03 -16.34 9.82
N ALA A 321 -7.62 -15.27 10.50
CA ALA A 321 -7.16 -14.02 9.84
C ALA A 321 -6.03 -14.26 8.84
N PHE A 322 -5.15 -15.22 9.12
CA PHE A 322 -3.99 -15.55 8.27
C PHE A 322 -4.13 -16.90 7.55
N ARG A 323 -5.36 -17.39 7.41
CA ARG A 323 -5.63 -18.65 6.73
C ARG A 323 -5.10 -18.62 5.28
N GLY A 324 -4.47 -19.70 4.84
CA GLY A 324 -3.97 -19.86 3.46
C GLY A 324 -2.56 -19.30 3.22
N LEU A 325 -1.96 -18.61 4.19
CA LEU A 325 -0.61 -18.05 4.07
C LEU A 325 0.47 -19.12 4.31
N ALA A 326 0.72 -19.96 3.29
CA ALA A 326 1.63 -21.11 3.40
C ALA A 326 3.12 -20.74 3.59
N HIS A 327 3.50 -19.50 3.29
CA HIS A 327 4.90 -19.04 3.34
C HIS A 327 5.13 -17.95 4.40
N PHE A 328 4.17 -17.73 5.30
CA PHE A 328 4.17 -16.64 6.26
C PHE A 328 5.22 -16.85 7.36
N LYS A 329 6.21 -15.97 7.44
CA LYS A 329 7.36 -16.10 8.34
C LYS A 329 7.39 -15.08 9.46
N LEU A 330 6.94 -13.86 9.18
CA LEU A 330 7.04 -12.75 10.12
C LEU A 330 5.71 -12.00 10.21
N LEU A 331 5.22 -11.84 11.43
CA LEU A 331 4.14 -10.92 11.78
C LEU A 331 4.64 -9.93 12.83
N ASN A 332 4.58 -8.64 12.53
CA ASN A 332 4.88 -7.60 13.51
C ASN A 332 3.64 -6.72 13.72
N VAL A 333 3.02 -6.85 14.90
CA VAL A 333 1.87 -6.06 15.35
C VAL A 333 2.19 -5.28 16.64
N SER A 334 3.45 -4.98 16.85
CA SER A 334 3.93 -4.20 18.00
C SER A 334 3.32 -2.79 18.04
N ARG A 335 3.22 -2.20 19.24
CA ARG A 335 2.71 -0.83 19.45
C ARG A 335 1.29 -0.63 18.92
N ASN A 336 0.40 -1.54 19.31
CA ASN A 336 -1.03 -1.50 19.00
C ASN A 336 -1.87 -1.56 20.29
N LEU A 337 -3.17 -1.80 20.15
CA LEU A 337 -4.12 -1.87 21.25
C LEU A 337 -4.69 -3.29 21.45
N LEU A 338 -3.92 -4.32 21.08
CA LEU A 338 -4.35 -5.70 21.21
C LEU A 338 -4.45 -6.10 22.68
N ALA A 339 -5.64 -6.49 23.11
CA ALA A 339 -5.86 -7.08 24.44
C ALA A 339 -5.57 -8.58 24.46
N THR A 340 -5.62 -9.25 23.32
CA THR A 340 -5.36 -10.69 23.20
C THR A 340 -4.97 -11.07 21.78
N LEU A 341 -4.36 -12.25 21.65
CA LEU A 341 -4.03 -12.86 20.37
C LEU A 341 -4.31 -14.36 20.47
N GLU A 342 -5.37 -14.80 19.82
CA GLU A 342 -5.82 -16.18 19.89
C GLU A 342 -5.05 -17.07 18.88
N LEU A 343 -4.74 -18.31 19.27
CA LEU A 343 -4.11 -19.30 18.37
C LEU A 343 -4.93 -19.52 17.10
N GLY A 344 -6.26 -19.43 17.19
CA GLY A 344 -7.17 -19.60 16.05
C GLY A 344 -6.93 -18.62 14.89
N ALA A 345 -6.32 -17.47 15.14
CA ALA A 345 -5.91 -16.53 14.09
C ALA A 345 -4.85 -17.12 13.13
N PHE A 346 -4.05 -18.07 13.64
CA PHE A 346 -2.96 -18.74 12.93
C PHE A 346 -3.29 -20.16 12.48
N HIS A 347 -4.57 -20.51 12.40
CA HIS A 347 -4.98 -21.81 11.93
C HIS A 347 -4.42 -22.06 10.54
N SER A 348 -3.67 -23.16 10.34
CA SER A 348 -2.96 -23.49 9.10
C SER A 348 -1.71 -22.65 8.81
N VAL A 349 -1.14 -21.92 9.80
CA VAL A 349 0.12 -21.18 9.63
C VAL A 349 1.20 -21.81 10.52
N ASP A 350 1.89 -22.82 9.98
CA ASP A 350 2.97 -23.51 10.71
C ASP A 350 4.37 -22.93 10.40
N THR A 351 4.45 -22.00 9.45
CA THR A 351 5.70 -21.43 8.95
C THR A 351 6.14 -20.17 9.68
N LEU A 352 5.31 -19.63 10.60
CA LEU A 352 5.62 -18.41 11.36
C LEU A 352 6.85 -18.64 12.26
N ARG A 353 7.84 -17.77 12.12
CA ARG A 353 9.09 -17.81 12.88
C ARG A 353 9.28 -16.59 13.77
N THR A 354 8.85 -15.43 13.30
CA THR A 354 9.06 -14.16 14.01
C THR A 354 7.73 -13.51 14.33
N LEU A 355 7.54 -13.10 15.58
CA LEU A 355 6.33 -12.47 16.08
C LEU A 355 6.67 -11.23 16.91
N GLY A 356 6.19 -10.05 16.48
CA GLY A 356 6.29 -8.79 17.22
C GLY A 356 4.98 -8.47 17.93
N LEU A 357 4.98 -8.40 19.26
CA LEU A 357 3.82 -8.13 20.11
C LEU A 357 4.06 -7.03 21.14
N ASP A 358 5.26 -6.49 21.24
CA ASP A 358 5.64 -5.52 22.27
C ASP A 358 4.77 -4.26 22.22
N ASN A 359 4.64 -3.61 23.39
CA ASN A 359 3.81 -2.41 23.53
C ASN A 359 2.34 -2.60 23.11
N ASN A 360 1.75 -3.75 23.43
CA ASN A 360 0.30 -4.00 23.38
C ASN A 360 -0.22 -4.21 24.82
N PRO A 361 -1.45 -3.79 25.18
CA PRO A 361 -2.05 -4.03 26.48
C PRO A 361 -2.59 -5.47 26.61
N LEU A 362 -1.75 -6.47 26.34
CA LEU A 362 -2.14 -7.88 26.34
C LEU A 362 -2.53 -8.36 27.73
N ALA A 363 -3.71 -8.98 27.84
CA ALA A 363 -4.15 -9.62 29.06
C ALA A 363 -3.41 -10.95 29.29
N CYS A 364 -2.91 -11.13 30.52
CA CYS A 364 -2.24 -12.34 30.93
C CYS A 364 -3.26 -13.46 31.24
N ASP A 365 -3.85 -14.03 30.18
CA ASP A 365 -4.80 -15.14 30.30
C ASP A 365 -4.41 -16.32 29.37
N CYS A 366 -5.20 -17.38 29.43
CA CYS A 366 -4.91 -18.62 28.70
C CYS A 366 -4.92 -18.47 27.17
N ARG A 367 -5.48 -17.41 26.63
CA ARG A 367 -5.47 -17.14 25.17
C ARG A 367 -4.06 -16.91 24.66
N LEU A 368 -3.16 -16.42 25.52
CA LEU A 368 -1.75 -16.23 25.20
C LEU A 368 -0.87 -17.45 25.52
N LEU A 369 -1.40 -18.49 26.15
CA LEU A 369 -0.62 -19.67 26.56
C LEU A 369 0.12 -20.34 25.38
N TRP A 370 -0.46 -20.28 24.17
CA TRP A 370 0.18 -20.83 22.98
C TRP A 370 1.46 -20.07 22.59
N VAL A 371 1.51 -18.74 22.80
CA VAL A 371 2.70 -17.91 22.56
C VAL A 371 3.84 -18.40 23.45
N VAL A 372 3.53 -18.63 24.74
CA VAL A 372 4.51 -19.13 25.70
C VAL A 372 4.98 -20.54 25.37
N ARG A 373 4.08 -21.43 24.95
CA ARG A 373 4.41 -22.81 24.52
C ARG A 373 5.27 -22.84 23.25
N LYS A 374 5.04 -21.93 22.31
CA LYS A 374 5.82 -21.82 21.05
C LYS A 374 7.10 -20.99 21.18
N ARG A 375 7.44 -20.44 22.36
CA ARG A 375 8.60 -19.55 22.58
C ARG A 375 9.95 -20.12 22.13
N LEU A 376 10.11 -21.43 22.11
CA LEU A 376 11.34 -22.09 21.67
C LEU A 376 11.48 -22.12 20.13
N TYR A 377 10.41 -21.82 19.41
CA TYR A 377 10.33 -21.89 17.95
C TYR A 377 10.04 -20.53 17.29
N LEU A 378 9.73 -19.50 18.12
CA LEU A 378 9.41 -18.16 17.66
C LEU A 378 10.48 -17.17 18.12
N ASP A 379 11.07 -16.45 17.19
CA ASP A 379 11.90 -15.29 17.47
C ASP A 379 10.98 -14.09 17.73
N PHE A 380 11.24 -13.34 18.79
CA PHE A 380 10.46 -12.17 19.16
C PHE A 380 11.21 -10.89 18.79
N VAL A 381 10.53 -9.97 18.11
CA VAL A 381 11.07 -8.65 17.78
C VAL A 381 11.05 -7.80 19.04
N GLN A 382 12.21 -7.41 19.57
CA GLN A 382 12.42 -6.45 20.68
C GLN A 382 11.42 -6.57 21.85
N LEU A 383 11.55 -7.59 22.67
CA LEU A 383 10.74 -7.74 23.89
C LEU A 383 11.30 -6.90 25.04
N GLN A 384 11.29 -5.58 24.93
CA GLN A 384 11.57 -4.72 26.08
C GLN A 384 10.36 -4.70 27.02
N GLY A 385 10.49 -5.27 28.22
CA GLY A 385 9.49 -5.20 29.28
C GLY A 385 8.60 -6.42 29.46
N TRP A 386 8.80 -7.51 28.74
CA TRP A 386 8.07 -8.75 28.94
C TRP A 386 8.75 -9.65 29.95
N TYR A 387 8.50 -9.43 31.24
CA TYR A 387 8.91 -10.33 32.33
C TYR A 387 8.30 -11.74 32.23
N PHE A 388 7.41 -11.95 31.30
CA PHE A 388 6.72 -13.20 31.01
C PHE A 388 7.63 -14.34 30.54
N LEU A 389 8.69 -14.00 29.82
CA LEU A 389 9.56 -14.99 29.17
C LEU A 389 10.65 -15.52 30.12
N ASP A 390 10.85 -14.86 31.27
CA ASP A 390 11.84 -15.26 32.27
C ASP A 390 11.31 -16.32 33.26
N PHE A 391 10.01 -16.68 33.16
CA PHE A 391 9.46 -17.69 34.06
C PHE A 391 9.79 -19.11 33.57
N THR A 392 10.37 -19.90 34.45
CA THR A 392 10.53 -21.34 34.26
C THR A 392 9.18 -22.03 34.10
N GLU A 393 9.11 -23.06 33.26
CA GLU A 393 7.87 -23.75 32.84
C GLU A 393 6.93 -24.18 33.99
N GLY A 394 7.44 -24.34 35.23
CA GLY A 394 6.65 -24.77 36.39
C GLY A 394 5.79 -23.69 37.05
N LYS A 395 6.06 -22.39 36.85
CA LYS A 395 5.30 -21.30 37.52
C LYS A 395 4.26 -20.61 36.62
N LEU A 396 4.34 -20.78 35.32
CA LEU A 396 3.48 -20.12 34.35
C LEU A 396 2.01 -20.55 34.36
N PRO A 397 1.66 -21.84 34.54
CA PRO A 397 0.26 -22.28 34.54
C PRO A 397 -0.60 -21.63 35.62
N GLY A 398 0.01 -21.21 36.74
CA GLY A 398 -0.70 -20.57 37.83
C GLY A 398 -1.04 -19.08 37.61
N LEU A 399 -0.33 -18.40 36.68
CA LEU A 399 -0.55 -16.98 36.35
C LEU A 399 -1.51 -16.79 35.17
N LEU A 400 -1.59 -17.77 34.26
CA LEU A 400 -2.47 -17.76 33.11
C LEU A 400 -3.74 -18.57 33.40
N THR A 401 -4.51 -18.13 34.39
CA THR A 401 -5.73 -18.83 34.82
C THR A 401 -6.86 -18.59 33.84
N CYS A 402 -7.49 -19.69 33.42
CA CYS A 402 -8.76 -19.65 32.73
C CYS A 402 -9.80 -20.49 33.46
N ARG A 403 -11.02 -19.98 33.57
CA ARG A 403 -12.17 -20.73 34.05
C ARG A 403 -12.99 -21.23 32.85
N GLN A 404 -13.25 -22.55 32.84
CA GLN A 404 -14.12 -23.13 31.82
C GLN A 404 -15.51 -22.48 31.84
N PRO A 405 -16.15 -22.39 30.70
CA PRO A 405 -17.54 -21.94 30.61
C PRO A 405 -18.43 -22.77 31.51
N ARG A 406 -19.33 -22.11 32.20
CA ARG A 406 -20.42 -22.75 32.97
C ARG A 406 -21.72 -22.06 32.64
N ILE A 407 -22.63 -22.78 32.03
CA ILE A 407 -23.98 -22.28 31.74
C ILE A 407 -24.75 -22.20 33.06
N LEU A 408 -25.27 -21.00 33.36
CA LEU A 408 -26.11 -20.75 34.51
C LEU A 408 -27.53 -21.27 34.23
N ASN A 409 -28.25 -21.60 35.30
CA ASN A 409 -29.65 -22.07 35.21
C ASN A 409 -29.86 -23.32 34.33
N ARG A 410 -29.14 -24.40 34.62
CA ARG A 410 -29.21 -25.69 33.90
C ARG A 410 -30.57 -26.42 34.01
N LYS A 411 -31.68 -25.72 34.33
CA LYS A 411 -33.01 -26.31 34.29
C LYS A 411 -33.35 -26.64 32.84
N PRO A 412 -33.86 -27.88 32.56
CA PRO A 412 -34.30 -28.22 31.22
C PRO A 412 -35.36 -27.22 30.75
N GLN A 413 -35.09 -26.52 29.66
CA GLN A 413 -36.07 -25.61 29.06
C GLN A 413 -36.84 -26.42 28.01
N GLU A 414 -38.06 -26.84 28.34
CA GLU A 414 -39.00 -27.43 27.41
C GLU A 414 -40.14 -26.44 27.20
N VAL A 415 -40.31 -25.95 26.00
CA VAL A 415 -41.32 -24.97 25.66
C VAL A 415 -42.30 -25.58 24.65
N ARG A 416 -43.58 -25.58 25.01
CA ARG A 416 -44.68 -26.02 24.14
C ARG A 416 -45.51 -24.82 23.74
N VAL A 417 -45.61 -24.55 22.47
CA VAL A 417 -46.33 -23.38 21.92
C VAL A 417 -47.17 -23.78 20.74
N ASP A 418 -48.17 -22.99 20.46
CA ASP A 418 -48.99 -23.14 19.26
C ASP A 418 -48.30 -22.44 18.06
N GLN A 419 -48.58 -22.91 16.87
CA GLN A 419 -48.07 -22.37 15.64
C GLN A 419 -48.27 -20.84 15.55
N GLY A 420 -47.27 -20.09 15.06
CA GLY A 420 -47.33 -18.64 14.88
C GLY A 420 -46.82 -17.83 16.06
N HIS A 421 -46.56 -18.40 17.21
CA HIS A 421 -46.02 -17.69 18.37
C HIS A 421 -44.51 -17.47 18.27
N THR A 422 -44.01 -16.49 19.00
CA THR A 422 -42.56 -16.23 19.16
C THR A 422 -42.07 -16.82 20.48
N VAL A 423 -40.95 -17.54 20.42
CA VAL A 423 -40.32 -18.18 21.58
C VAL A 423 -38.91 -17.63 21.74
N VAL A 424 -38.49 -17.38 23.00
CA VAL A 424 -37.12 -16.98 23.32
C VAL A 424 -36.56 -17.96 24.36
N PHE A 425 -35.41 -18.55 24.03
CA PHE A 425 -34.62 -19.35 24.96
C PHE A 425 -33.45 -18.54 25.46
N TYR A 426 -33.15 -18.63 26.74
CA TYR A 426 -32.09 -17.91 27.39
C TYR A 426 -30.90 -18.84 27.66
N CYS A 427 -29.72 -18.42 27.27
CA CYS A 427 -28.48 -19.08 27.58
C CYS A 427 -27.48 -18.07 28.10
N HIS A 428 -27.22 -18.11 29.41
CA HIS A 428 -26.24 -17.25 30.05
C HIS A 428 -25.13 -18.11 30.63
N ALA A 429 -23.88 -17.75 30.30
CA ALA A 429 -22.73 -18.51 30.75
C ALA A 429 -21.70 -17.59 31.40
N GLU A 430 -21.04 -18.08 32.43
CA GLU A 430 -19.90 -17.46 33.11
C GLU A 430 -18.64 -18.25 32.81
N GLY A 431 -17.55 -17.58 32.73
CA GLY A 431 -16.22 -18.15 32.49
C GLY A 431 -15.20 -17.02 32.36
N ASP A 432 -13.93 -17.39 32.36
CA ASP A 432 -12.84 -16.44 32.14
C ASP A 432 -11.84 -17.06 31.17
N PRO A 433 -11.67 -16.49 29.99
CA PRO A 433 -12.36 -15.32 29.39
C PRO A 433 -13.87 -15.51 29.23
N VAL A 434 -14.63 -14.40 29.15
CA VAL A 434 -16.08 -14.42 28.97
C VAL A 434 -16.46 -15.32 27.79
N PRO A 435 -17.31 -16.33 27.99
CA PRO A 435 -17.66 -17.29 26.94
C PRO A 435 -18.43 -16.64 25.78
N SER A 436 -18.16 -17.08 24.57
CA SER A 436 -19.02 -16.84 23.42
C SER A 436 -20.14 -17.85 23.40
N VAL A 437 -21.39 -17.40 23.19
CA VAL A 437 -22.55 -18.26 23.10
C VAL A 437 -22.97 -18.44 21.65
N THR A 438 -23.05 -19.70 21.21
CA THR A 438 -23.53 -20.08 19.89
C THR A 438 -24.72 -21.07 20.04
N TRP A 439 -25.64 -21.00 19.09
CA TRP A 439 -26.79 -21.88 19.05
C TRP A 439 -26.73 -22.81 17.85
N LEU A 440 -26.99 -24.10 18.08
CA LEU A 440 -27.11 -25.10 17.03
C LEU A 440 -28.57 -25.49 16.85
N SER A 441 -28.97 -25.67 15.60
CA SER A 441 -30.29 -26.19 15.24
C SER A 441 -30.44 -27.67 15.65
N PRO A 442 -31.65 -28.27 15.58
CA PRO A 442 -31.83 -29.70 15.78
C PRO A 442 -30.99 -30.59 14.85
N GLN A 443 -30.53 -30.06 13.73
CA GLN A 443 -29.63 -30.73 12.78
C GLN A 443 -28.12 -30.41 13.06
N LEU A 444 -27.80 -29.87 14.22
CA LEU A 444 -26.45 -29.47 14.66
C LEU A 444 -25.76 -28.44 13.77
N LYS A 445 -26.53 -27.63 13.04
CA LYS A 445 -26.00 -26.52 12.24
C LYS A 445 -26.01 -25.23 13.05
N PRO A 446 -24.95 -24.41 12.99
CA PRO A 446 -24.92 -23.14 13.69
C PRO A 446 -25.97 -22.17 13.13
N LEU A 447 -26.65 -21.47 14.04
CA LEU A 447 -27.70 -20.51 13.71
C LEU A 447 -27.11 -19.10 13.53
N SER A 448 -27.56 -18.44 12.48
CA SER A 448 -27.18 -17.08 12.12
C SER A 448 -27.83 -16.04 13.05
N PRO A 449 -27.25 -14.85 13.22
CA PRO A 449 -27.92 -13.71 13.87
C PRO A 449 -29.05 -13.11 13.02
N ILE A 450 -29.25 -13.58 11.79
CA ILE A 450 -30.24 -13.08 10.83
C ILE A 450 -31.26 -14.19 10.53
N GLY A 451 -32.53 -13.81 10.39
CA GLY A 451 -33.60 -14.73 9.99
C GLY A 451 -34.70 -14.89 11.02
N ARG A 452 -35.62 -15.82 10.76
CA ARG A 452 -36.79 -16.13 11.62
C ARG A 452 -36.35 -16.86 12.90
N ILE A 453 -35.37 -17.75 12.79
CA ILE A 453 -34.70 -18.41 13.92
C ILE A 453 -33.30 -17.82 13.99
N ARG A 454 -33.01 -17.06 15.04
CA ARG A 454 -31.76 -16.32 15.15
C ARG A 454 -31.18 -16.29 16.55
N ALA A 455 -29.88 -16.34 16.63
CA ALA A 455 -29.13 -16.06 17.84
C ALA A 455 -29.00 -14.56 18.06
N LEU A 456 -29.36 -14.06 19.25
CA LEU A 456 -29.24 -12.65 19.61
C LEU A 456 -27.88 -12.38 20.27
N SER A 457 -27.45 -11.13 20.22
CA SER A 457 -26.16 -10.68 20.80
C SER A 457 -26.07 -10.85 22.32
N ASN A 458 -27.19 -10.95 23.01
CA ASN A 458 -27.27 -11.23 24.46
C ASN A 458 -27.20 -12.74 24.83
N GLY A 459 -26.88 -13.60 23.85
CA GLY A 459 -26.80 -15.05 24.05
C GLY A 459 -28.12 -15.79 23.98
N SER A 460 -29.27 -15.13 23.71
CA SER A 460 -30.57 -15.77 23.59
C SER A 460 -30.85 -16.27 22.18
N LEU A 461 -31.69 -17.35 22.07
CA LEU A 461 -32.23 -17.83 20.80
C LEU A 461 -33.67 -17.34 20.65
N GLU A 462 -33.98 -16.65 19.58
CA GLU A 462 -35.32 -16.20 19.22
C GLU A 462 -35.85 -17.00 18.03
N VAL A 463 -37.01 -17.63 18.21
CA VAL A 463 -37.79 -18.33 17.16
C VAL A 463 -39.07 -17.56 16.93
N ARG A 464 -39.14 -16.79 15.82
CA ARG A 464 -40.33 -16.02 15.45
C ARG A 464 -41.27 -16.82 14.58
N TYR A 465 -42.57 -16.67 14.82
CA TYR A 465 -43.61 -17.35 14.06
C TYR A 465 -43.35 -18.88 13.98
N ALA A 466 -43.18 -19.52 15.15
CA ALA A 466 -42.82 -20.92 15.26
C ALA A 466 -43.75 -21.81 14.42
N GLN A 467 -43.16 -22.75 13.69
CA GLN A 467 -43.88 -23.69 12.84
C GLN A 467 -43.64 -25.14 13.32
N PRO A 468 -44.52 -26.09 13.02
CA PRO A 468 -44.38 -27.48 13.49
C PRO A 468 -43.02 -28.12 13.14
N HIS A 469 -42.44 -27.76 12.01
CA HIS A 469 -41.12 -28.25 11.57
C HIS A 469 -39.95 -27.64 12.32
N ASP A 470 -40.17 -26.58 13.12
CA ASP A 470 -39.14 -26.01 14.01
C ASP A 470 -39.01 -26.80 15.32
N SER A 471 -39.91 -27.74 15.55
CA SER A 471 -39.84 -28.60 16.74
C SER A 471 -38.56 -29.42 16.75
N GLY A 472 -37.95 -29.52 17.92
CA GLY A 472 -36.73 -30.30 18.11
C GLY A 472 -35.85 -29.76 19.24
N ALA A 473 -34.72 -30.41 19.43
CA ALA A 473 -33.75 -30.04 20.44
C ALA A 473 -32.73 -29.06 19.85
N TYR A 474 -32.74 -27.84 20.34
CA TYR A 474 -31.70 -26.83 20.05
C TYR A 474 -30.60 -26.94 21.10
N LEU A 475 -29.36 -26.71 20.73
CA LEU A 475 -28.23 -26.78 21.63
C LEU A 475 -27.58 -25.41 21.81
N CYS A 476 -27.57 -24.89 23.03
CA CYS A 476 -26.75 -23.78 23.41
C CYS A 476 -25.33 -24.28 23.68
N VAL A 477 -24.33 -23.68 23.09
CA VAL A 477 -22.92 -23.98 23.33
C VAL A 477 -22.22 -22.69 23.76
N ALA A 478 -21.71 -22.70 24.99
CA ALA A 478 -20.86 -21.65 25.54
C ALA A 478 -19.40 -22.08 25.44
N SER A 479 -18.58 -21.30 24.76
CA SER A 479 -17.17 -21.64 24.49
C SER A 479 -16.24 -20.52 24.90
N ASN A 480 -15.12 -20.86 25.52
CA ASN A 480 -13.97 -19.99 25.69
C ASN A 480 -12.67 -20.76 25.48
N ALA A 481 -11.53 -20.13 25.69
CA ALA A 481 -10.23 -20.75 25.48
C ALA A 481 -9.92 -21.92 26.47
N ALA A 482 -10.68 -22.05 27.56
CA ALA A 482 -10.51 -23.10 28.55
C ALA A 482 -11.39 -24.34 28.26
N GLY A 483 -12.39 -24.24 27.37
CA GLY A 483 -13.26 -25.34 27.01
C GLY A 483 -14.67 -24.90 26.60
N ASN A 484 -15.58 -25.87 26.60
CA ASN A 484 -16.97 -25.69 26.21
C ASN A 484 -17.90 -26.18 27.30
N ASP A 485 -19.08 -25.58 27.38
CA ASP A 485 -20.24 -26.11 28.12
C ASP A 485 -21.45 -26.05 27.20
N SER A 486 -22.40 -26.99 27.36
CA SER A 486 -23.56 -27.05 26.48
C SER A 486 -24.84 -27.36 27.24
N LEU A 487 -25.96 -26.82 26.76
CA LEU A 487 -27.28 -26.99 27.31
C LEU A 487 -28.30 -27.26 26.19
N PRO A 488 -28.96 -28.43 26.16
CA PRO A 488 -30.04 -28.67 25.24
C PRO A 488 -31.34 -28.01 25.72
N VAL A 489 -32.11 -27.45 24.79
CA VAL A 489 -33.45 -26.91 25.02
C VAL A 489 -34.39 -27.48 23.97
N SER A 490 -35.61 -27.82 24.37
CA SER A 490 -36.60 -28.51 23.52
C SER A 490 -37.75 -27.57 23.15
N LEU A 491 -38.03 -27.45 21.87
CA LEU A 491 -39.17 -26.72 21.32
C LEU A 491 -40.20 -27.72 20.77
N HIS A 492 -41.44 -27.60 21.23
CA HIS A 492 -42.59 -28.36 20.70
C HIS A 492 -43.66 -27.41 20.18
N VAL A 493 -43.86 -27.38 18.87
CA VAL A 493 -44.84 -26.52 18.21
C VAL A 493 -46.05 -27.36 17.82
N ARG A 494 -47.23 -27.05 18.38
CA ARG A 494 -48.49 -27.68 18.02
C ARG A 494 -49.07 -27.00 16.79
N ALA A 495 -49.40 -27.79 15.78
CA ALA A 495 -50.17 -27.30 14.64
C ALA A 495 -51.59 -26.95 15.07
N PHE A 496 -52.18 -25.93 14.51
CA PHE A 496 -53.61 -25.70 14.66
C PHE A 496 -54.36 -26.93 14.16
N PRO A 497 -55.34 -27.48 14.94
CA PRO A 497 -56.16 -28.54 14.41
C PRO A 497 -56.81 -28.01 13.13
N SER A 498 -56.54 -28.66 12.02
CA SER A 498 -57.27 -28.39 10.79
C SER A 498 -58.74 -28.63 11.07
N SER A 499 -59.52 -27.53 11.15
CA SER A 499 -60.98 -27.68 11.31
C SER A 499 -61.46 -28.57 10.19
N SER A 500 -61.98 -29.73 10.57
CA SER A 500 -62.66 -30.67 9.68
C SER A 500 -63.59 -29.87 8.76
N LYS A 501 -63.39 -30.00 7.49
CA LYS A 501 -64.31 -29.48 6.45
C LYS A 501 -65.72 -29.95 6.82
N LYS A 502 -66.52 -29.08 7.46
CA LYS A 502 -68.00 -29.28 7.47
C LYS A 502 -68.42 -29.07 6.02
N THR A 503 -68.63 -30.19 5.33
CA THR A 503 -69.32 -30.27 4.06
C THR A 503 -70.73 -29.73 4.23
N PHE A 504 -70.93 -28.46 3.87
CA PHE A 504 -72.28 -27.96 3.63
C PHE A 504 -72.80 -28.63 2.36
N ARG A 505 -73.73 -29.61 2.58
CA ARG A 505 -74.46 -30.30 1.52
C ARG A 505 -75.56 -29.36 0.98
N LEU A 506 -75.32 -28.60 -0.07
CA LEU A 506 -76.32 -27.94 -0.87
C LEU A 506 -76.87 -29.00 -1.88
N LYS A 507 -78.10 -29.44 -1.66
CA LYS A 507 -78.88 -30.22 -2.61
C LYS A 507 -79.30 -29.34 -3.79
N GLY A 508 -79.11 -29.82 -5.02
CA GLY A 508 -79.87 -29.34 -6.14
C GLY A 508 -79.16 -29.47 -7.48
N TRP A 509 -79.40 -30.54 -8.16
CA TRP A 509 -79.62 -30.72 -9.60
C TRP A 509 -78.60 -30.29 -10.62
N PHE A 510 -77.94 -31.20 -11.26
CA PHE A 510 -78.16 -31.89 -12.53
C PHE A 510 -77.06 -32.93 -12.79
N ALA A 511 -77.51 -34.08 -13.32
CA ALA A 511 -76.75 -35.29 -13.62
C ALA A 511 -76.20 -35.15 -15.10
N PHE A 512 -75.13 -35.78 -15.42
CA PHE A 512 -74.64 -37.00 -16.04
C PHE A 512 -73.39 -36.78 -16.88
N PRO A 513 -72.66 -37.76 -17.34
CA PRO A 513 -72.04 -38.90 -16.69
C PRO A 513 -70.56 -39.09 -17.00
N SER A 514 -69.99 -40.03 -16.27
CA SER A 514 -68.72 -40.75 -16.35
C SER A 514 -68.00 -40.88 -17.70
N ALA A 515 -66.68 -40.77 -17.58
CA ALA A 515 -65.71 -41.73 -18.09
C ALA A 515 -64.32 -41.44 -17.49
N SER A 516 -63.78 -42.39 -16.74
CA SER A 516 -62.34 -42.57 -16.50
C SER A 516 -61.75 -43.40 -17.68
N PRO A 517 -60.43 -43.57 -17.92
CA PRO A 517 -59.31 -43.45 -16.96
C PRO A 517 -57.99 -42.89 -17.53
N SER A 518 -57.07 -42.81 -16.64
CA SER A 518 -55.60 -43.06 -16.76
C SER A 518 -54.65 -41.94 -17.09
N VAL A 519 -53.80 -41.67 -16.14
CA VAL A 519 -52.30 -41.69 -16.15
C VAL A 519 -51.54 -40.53 -16.83
N ASN A 520 -50.73 -39.96 -15.99
CA ASN A 520 -49.46 -39.24 -16.18
C ASN A 520 -49.44 -37.71 -16.33
N GLY A 521 -48.95 -37.12 -15.30
CA GLY A 521 -47.72 -36.33 -15.36
C GLY A 521 -47.85 -34.89 -15.82
N ASN A 522 -47.51 -34.00 -14.95
CA ASN A 522 -47.17 -32.58 -15.05
C ASN A 522 -48.29 -31.61 -14.64
N GLN A 523 -48.21 -31.21 -13.40
CA GLN A 523 -48.89 -30.01 -12.92
C GLN A 523 -48.21 -28.76 -13.51
N SER A 524 -48.80 -28.23 -14.59
CA SER A 524 -48.61 -26.85 -15.01
C SER A 524 -49.62 -25.99 -14.25
N ILE A 525 -49.14 -25.02 -13.51
CA ILE A 525 -49.94 -23.99 -12.85
C ILE A 525 -50.65 -23.18 -13.94
N PRO A 526 -51.99 -23.02 -13.91
CA PRO A 526 -52.68 -22.18 -14.91
C PRO A 526 -52.40 -20.71 -14.56
N PHE A 527 -51.54 -20.08 -15.31
CA PHE A 527 -51.38 -18.63 -15.29
C PHE A 527 -52.57 -18.01 -16.01
N ASP A 528 -53.36 -17.20 -15.30
CA ASP A 528 -54.42 -16.39 -15.87
C ASP A 528 -53.78 -15.29 -16.75
N VAL A 529 -54.07 -15.32 -18.05
CA VAL A 529 -53.51 -14.37 -19.07
C VAL A 529 -53.82 -12.91 -18.71
N LYS A 530 -54.92 -12.66 -17.97
CA LYS A 530 -55.25 -11.30 -17.49
C LYS A 530 -54.27 -10.81 -16.43
N THR A 531 -53.82 -11.66 -15.54
CA THR A 531 -52.82 -11.33 -14.52
C THR A 531 -51.45 -11.05 -15.14
N LEU A 532 -51.07 -11.78 -16.19
CA LEU A 532 -49.84 -11.58 -16.94
C LEU A 532 -49.88 -10.24 -17.71
N LEU A 533 -51.01 -9.88 -18.32
CA LEU A 533 -51.16 -8.60 -19.01
C LEU A 533 -51.09 -7.41 -18.05
N VAL A 534 -51.74 -7.51 -16.89
CA VAL A 534 -51.68 -6.46 -15.85
C VAL A 534 -50.25 -6.30 -15.28
N ALA A 535 -49.54 -7.38 -15.02
CA ALA A 535 -48.16 -7.34 -14.55
C ALA A 535 -47.22 -6.73 -15.62
N ALA A 536 -47.40 -7.09 -16.89
CA ALA A 536 -46.60 -6.55 -17.98
C ALA A 536 -46.85 -5.04 -18.19
N THR A 537 -48.10 -4.58 -18.09
CA THR A 537 -48.42 -3.15 -18.21
C THR A 537 -47.88 -2.33 -17.06
N ILE A 538 -47.94 -2.81 -15.80
CA ILE A 538 -47.37 -2.15 -14.65
C ILE A 538 -45.82 -2.11 -14.76
N GLY A 539 -45.20 -3.18 -15.22
CA GLY A 539 -43.75 -3.26 -15.44
C GLY A 539 -43.28 -2.25 -16.51
N LEU A 540 -43.99 -2.14 -17.61
CA LEU A 540 -43.68 -1.17 -18.69
C LEU A 540 -43.86 0.28 -18.19
N LEU A 541 -44.94 0.61 -17.50
CA LEU A 541 -45.16 1.93 -16.94
C LEU A 541 -44.10 2.34 -15.94
N SER A 542 -43.68 1.40 -15.07
CA SER A 542 -42.58 1.61 -14.09
C SER A 542 -41.23 1.86 -14.81
N PHE A 543 -40.96 1.09 -15.85
CA PHE A 543 -39.73 1.26 -16.65
C PHE A 543 -39.69 2.62 -17.35
N PHE A 544 -40.76 3.01 -18.04
CA PHE A 544 -40.82 4.30 -18.75
C PHE A 544 -40.79 5.49 -17.77
N SER A 545 -41.39 5.39 -16.59
CA SER A 545 -41.31 6.43 -15.58
C SER A 545 -39.88 6.59 -15.05
N SER A 546 -39.19 5.48 -14.78
CA SER A 546 -37.78 5.48 -14.32
C SER A 546 -36.83 6.09 -15.35
N VAL A 547 -37.01 5.71 -16.64
CA VAL A 547 -36.22 6.26 -17.76
C VAL A 547 -36.46 7.76 -17.92
N SER A 548 -37.73 8.21 -17.82
CA SER A 548 -38.06 9.63 -17.89
C SER A 548 -37.42 10.46 -16.77
N VAL A 549 -37.44 9.94 -15.55
CA VAL A 549 -36.75 10.59 -14.40
C VAL A 549 -35.24 10.70 -14.63
N CYS A 550 -34.62 9.66 -15.18
CA CYS A 550 -33.20 9.68 -15.55
C CYS A 550 -32.88 10.73 -16.63
N PHE A 551 -33.74 10.85 -17.66
CA PHE A 551 -33.56 11.87 -18.71
C PHE A 551 -33.74 13.30 -18.16
N ILE A 552 -34.71 13.52 -17.29
CA ILE A 552 -34.91 14.81 -16.63
C ILE A 552 -33.70 15.16 -15.76
N PHE A 553 -33.17 14.19 -15.01
CA PHE A 553 -32.00 14.42 -14.17
C PHE A 553 -30.74 14.71 -15.01
N MET A 554 -30.53 13.99 -16.12
CA MET A 554 -29.44 14.25 -17.05
C MET A 554 -29.58 15.63 -17.72
N PHE A 555 -30.81 16.04 -18.08
CA PHE A 555 -31.07 17.35 -18.66
C PHE A 555 -30.75 18.49 -17.68
N PHE A 556 -31.20 18.38 -16.43
CA PHE A 556 -30.87 19.36 -15.41
C PHE A 556 -29.38 19.36 -15.04
N TRP A 557 -28.72 18.19 -15.01
CA TRP A 557 -27.28 18.08 -14.76
C TRP A 557 -26.44 18.64 -15.91
N SER A 558 -26.85 18.43 -17.15
CA SER A 558 -26.24 19.04 -18.33
C SER A 558 -26.38 20.58 -18.33
N LYS A 559 -27.55 21.09 -17.92
CA LYS A 559 -27.79 22.53 -17.82
C LYS A 559 -27.03 23.19 -16.67
N SER A 560 -26.81 22.46 -15.57
CA SER A 560 -26.00 22.91 -14.42
C SER A 560 -24.51 23.01 -14.76
N LYS A 561 -23.96 22.17 -15.66
CA LYS A 561 -22.55 22.26 -16.11
C LYS A 561 -22.25 23.47 -17.01
N GLY A 562 -23.26 24.16 -17.51
CA GLY A 562 -23.09 25.34 -18.38
C GLY A 562 -22.74 26.65 -17.66
N GLN A 563 -22.73 26.68 -16.33
CA GLN A 563 -22.53 27.92 -15.57
C GLN A 563 -21.34 27.95 -14.59
N LEU A 564 -20.40 27.01 -14.69
CA LEU A 564 -19.17 27.04 -13.89
C LEU A 564 -17.94 27.25 -14.78
N LYS A 565 -17.81 28.47 -15.31
CA LYS A 565 -16.52 29.01 -15.72
C LYS A 565 -15.91 29.67 -14.49
N HIS A 566 -15.18 28.92 -13.69
CA HIS A 566 -14.26 29.48 -12.71
C HIS A 566 -12.94 29.81 -13.40
N THR A 567 -12.76 31.11 -13.67
CA THR A 567 -11.44 31.68 -13.88
C THR A 567 -10.70 31.66 -12.56
N ALA A 568 -9.81 30.70 -12.38
CA ALA A 568 -8.86 30.73 -11.27
C ALA A 568 -7.77 31.76 -11.59
N THR A 569 -7.82 32.89 -10.92
CA THR A 569 -6.73 33.88 -10.93
C THR A 569 -5.71 33.43 -9.88
N ILE A 570 -4.52 33.03 -10.32
CA ILE A 570 -3.40 32.72 -9.42
C ILE A 570 -2.74 34.06 -9.07
N ALA A 571 -2.92 34.51 -7.83
CA ALA A 571 -2.20 35.65 -7.30
C ALA A 571 -0.91 35.18 -6.60
N TYR A 572 0.24 35.62 -7.07
CA TYR A 572 1.55 35.37 -6.47
C TYR A 572 1.78 36.37 -5.32
N VAL A 573 2.07 35.86 -4.13
CA VAL A 573 2.48 36.69 -2.97
C VAL A 573 3.94 36.40 -2.68
N PRO A 574 4.86 37.37 -2.88
CA PRO A 574 6.27 37.16 -2.56
C PRO A 574 6.51 37.15 -1.04
N ARG A 575 7.37 36.24 -0.58
CA ARG A 575 7.86 36.15 0.79
C ARG A 575 8.68 37.41 1.12
N SER A 576 8.20 38.21 2.08
CA SER A 576 9.00 39.25 2.70
C SER A 576 9.99 38.65 3.69
N ALA A 577 11.26 38.93 3.49
CA ALA A 577 12.33 38.67 4.45
C ALA A 577 12.18 39.60 5.64
N THR A 578 12.02 39.07 6.83
CA THR A 578 12.20 39.82 8.08
C THR A 578 13.48 39.33 8.76
N SER A 579 14.45 40.23 8.76
CA SER A 579 15.63 40.20 9.62
C SER A 579 15.26 40.60 11.05
N SER A 580 15.75 39.91 12.06
CA SER A 580 16.57 40.41 13.19
C SER A 580 16.63 39.41 14.35
N SER A 581 17.81 39.01 14.63
CA SER A 581 18.72 39.26 15.77
C SER A 581 18.40 38.57 17.10
N LYS A 582 19.45 37.80 17.47
CA LYS A 582 20.04 37.56 18.81
C LYS A 582 19.48 36.48 19.73
N GLY A 583 20.33 35.48 19.95
CA GLY A 583 20.79 35.03 21.28
C GLY A 583 20.11 33.81 21.86
N GLY A 584 20.86 32.70 22.00
CA GLY A 584 20.51 31.66 22.93
C GLY A 584 20.78 30.25 22.42
N THR A 585 21.87 29.67 22.90
CA THR A 585 22.30 28.29 22.77
C THR A 585 21.22 27.29 23.18
N GLY A 586 20.96 26.29 22.30
CA GLY A 586 20.16 25.12 22.65
C GLY A 586 20.01 24.22 21.44
N ASN A 587 20.69 23.08 21.45
CA ASN A 587 20.56 22.03 20.45
C ASN A 587 19.14 21.50 20.39
N PHE A 588 18.43 21.79 19.31
CA PHE A 588 17.22 21.05 18.92
C PHE A 588 17.28 20.77 17.41
N MET A 589 17.19 19.50 17.07
CA MET A 589 16.94 19.03 15.71
C MET A 589 15.67 19.70 15.18
N GLU A 590 15.82 20.62 14.26
CA GLU A 590 14.71 21.27 13.54
C GLU A 590 14.12 20.31 12.53
N THR A 591 12.94 19.79 12.85
CA THR A 591 12.05 19.17 11.87
C THR A 591 11.46 20.26 11.00
N SER A 592 11.83 20.29 9.72
CA SER A 592 11.25 21.20 8.72
C SER A 592 9.73 21.04 8.66
N ARG A 593 9.00 22.05 9.11
CA ARG A 593 7.55 22.14 9.03
C ARG A 593 7.15 22.70 7.66
N CYS A 594 6.55 21.87 6.81
CA CYS A 594 5.76 22.35 5.69
C CYS A 594 4.43 22.91 6.23
N THR A 595 4.27 24.21 6.27
CA THR A 595 2.99 24.87 6.61
C THR A 595 2.27 25.28 5.35
N MET A 596 1.13 24.64 5.07
CA MET A 596 0.17 25.05 4.05
C MET A 596 -0.80 26.06 4.67
N LYS A 597 -0.93 27.26 4.10
CA LYS A 597 -2.08 28.15 4.31
C LYS A 597 -2.96 28.10 3.06
N LEU A 598 -4.17 27.57 3.21
CA LEU A 598 -5.27 27.77 2.28
C LEU A 598 -5.86 29.15 2.52
N ILE A 599 -5.98 29.94 1.50
CA ILE A 599 -6.89 31.07 1.41
C ILE A 599 -7.97 30.72 0.40
#